data_c9e8e751b3c5b2b9d7a01dbe1bae2c38
#
_entry.id   c9e8e751b3c5b2b9d7a01dbe1bae2c38
#
_cell.length_a   1.000
_cell.length_b   1.000
_cell.length_c   1.000
_cell.angle_alpha   90.00
_cell.angle_beta   90.00
_cell.angle_gamma   90.00
#
_symmetry.space_group_name_H-M   'P 1'
#
loop_
_entity.id
_entity.type
_entity.pdbx_description
1 polymer ?
#
loop_
_entity_poly.entity_id
_entity_poly.type
_entity_poly.pdbx_seq_one_letter_code
_entity_poly.pdbx_strand_id
1 'polypeptide(L)'
;MINTKKADLNKLLNPEKVIWPYKERKDKTSLAPFSMELHLTSLCNFSCYHCSYQDRRSNRSVVDGSTIKGLIDSIIDLGINGVYWSGGGEPTTIKDFTKYIDRIANSKIEQALITNGLLISDKWIPLMKKFNYIAISFQASRKETYEKITGYDVRDKLFSNIRKLNDVLDGTILGARCVINKYNYKEIVPIYNDAKELGVDYLIFIPAVDYEKRGNVELSEEEKDYLRDEVKDIESSLDDSFTNLRRITKQGGAYYKKEVNRGFPCYANQIRATAFINYDGGVWLCQPHIGNQKYCIGNINDCKFTEIWNSQRHCEVIELLDSEHEMGKCKNCRSIAYNRVLHNYILTGAGNSFHDPFL
;
A
#
# COMPACT_ATOMS: atom_id res chain seq x y z
N MET A 1 20.30 12.83 1.91
CA MET A 1 19.23 12.88 2.92
C MET A 1 17.98 12.41 2.23
N ILE A 2 17.52 11.19 2.53
CA ILE A 2 16.21 10.75 2.06
C ILE A 2 15.23 11.77 2.59
N ASN A 3 14.40 12.26 1.69
CA ASN A 3 13.35 13.19 2.05
C ASN A 3 12.30 12.40 2.85
N THR A 4 12.60 12.10 4.13
CA THR A 4 11.76 11.41 5.10
C THR A 4 10.36 12.04 5.21
N LYS A 5 10.21 13.28 4.72
CA LYS A 5 8.93 14.00 4.64
C LYS A 5 7.84 13.24 3.86
N LYS A 6 8.17 12.25 3.02
CA LYS A 6 7.16 11.53 2.21
C LYS A 6 6.65 10.22 2.83
N ALA A 7 7.39 9.62 3.76
CA ALA A 7 6.95 8.43 4.52
C ALA A 7 6.49 8.77 5.95
N ASP A 8 6.41 10.04 6.29
CA ASP A 8 6.13 10.52 7.64
C ASP A 8 4.64 10.31 7.98
N LEU A 9 4.40 9.54 9.05
CA LEU A 9 3.07 9.39 9.68
C LEU A 9 2.43 10.72 10.09
N ASN A 10 3.26 11.75 10.32
CA ASN A 10 2.80 13.09 10.63
C ASN A 10 1.93 13.72 9.52
N LYS A 11 1.95 13.17 8.31
CA LYS A 11 1.02 13.61 7.25
C LYS A 11 -0.44 13.32 7.58
N LEU A 12 -0.71 12.25 8.32
CA LEU A 12 -2.05 11.96 8.85
C LEU A 12 -2.43 12.89 10.00
N LEU A 13 -1.45 13.52 10.63
CA LEU A 13 -1.62 14.51 11.68
C LEU A 13 -1.67 15.94 11.12
N ASN A 14 -1.78 16.12 9.78
CA ASN A 14 -1.97 17.46 9.23
C ASN A 14 -3.22 18.08 9.89
N PRO A 15 -3.06 19.08 10.80
CA PRO A 15 -4.16 19.62 11.58
C PRO A 15 -5.27 20.17 10.68
N GLU A 16 -4.90 20.87 9.62
CA GLU A 16 -5.84 21.56 8.73
C GLU A 16 -6.64 20.58 7.86
N LYS A 17 -5.99 19.50 7.36
CA LYS A 17 -6.60 18.61 6.39
C LYS A 17 -7.29 17.39 7.02
N VAL A 18 -6.85 16.97 8.19
CA VAL A 18 -7.29 15.70 8.80
C VAL A 18 -7.89 15.92 10.19
N ILE A 19 -7.17 16.57 11.10
CA ILE A 19 -7.54 16.65 12.52
C ILE A 19 -8.68 17.64 12.76
N TRP A 20 -8.57 18.87 12.24
CA TRP A 20 -9.61 19.87 12.43
C TRP A 20 -10.94 19.49 11.73
N PRO A 21 -10.95 19.05 10.45
CA PRO A 21 -12.18 18.56 9.88
C PRO A 21 -12.82 17.44 10.68
N TYR A 22 -12.02 16.55 11.30
CA TYR A 22 -12.53 15.48 12.16
C TYR A 22 -13.13 16.01 13.46
N LYS A 23 -12.47 16.98 14.13
CA LYS A 23 -12.92 17.55 15.42
C LYS A 23 -14.10 18.51 15.29
N GLU A 24 -14.13 19.33 14.25
CA GLU A 24 -15.09 20.43 14.10
C GLU A 24 -16.40 20.01 13.45
N ARG A 25 -16.42 18.91 12.70
CA ARG A 25 -17.63 18.48 11.98
C ARG A 25 -18.54 17.62 12.84
N LYS A 26 -19.79 18.10 12.99
CA LYS A 26 -20.89 17.31 13.53
C LYS A 26 -21.31 16.18 12.56
N ASP A 27 -21.13 16.38 11.26
CA ASP A 27 -21.42 15.41 10.21
C ASP A 27 -20.13 14.85 9.64
N LYS A 28 -19.79 13.63 10.03
CA LYS A 28 -18.60 12.91 9.58
C LYS A 28 -18.76 12.33 8.16
N THR A 29 -19.97 12.33 7.58
CA THR A 29 -20.25 11.72 6.28
C THR A 29 -19.78 12.57 5.10
N SER A 30 -19.63 13.87 5.27
CA SER A 30 -19.27 14.81 4.20
C SER A 30 -17.76 14.95 3.94
N LEU A 31 -16.90 14.18 4.61
CA LEU A 31 -15.46 14.20 4.35
C LEU A 31 -15.12 13.31 3.15
N ALA A 32 -14.48 13.88 2.13
CA ALA A 32 -13.84 13.09 1.07
C ALA A 32 -12.75 12.19 1.66
N PRO A 33 -12.42 11.03 1.06
CA PRO A 33 -11.26 10.26 1.48
C PRO A 33 -9.99 11.06 1.26
N PHE A 34 -9.03 10.95 2.19
CA PHE A 34 -7.75 11.62 2.02
C PHE A 34 -6.98 11.05 0.83
N SER A 35 -7.03 9.75 0.64
CA SER A 35 -6.43 9.05 -0.49
C SER A 35 -7.33 7.94 -1.02
N MET A 36 -7.05 7.49 -2.24
CA MET A 36 -7.69 6.31 -2.83
C MET A 36 -6.65 5.31 -3.33
N GLU A 37 -6.86 4.04 -3.03
CA GLU A 37 -6.07 2.95 -3.60
C GLU A 37 -6.90 2.21 -4.65
N LEU A 38 -6.43 2.21 -5.89
CA LEU A 38 -7.15 1.74 -7.08
C LEU A 38 -6.61 0.39 -7.53
N HIS A 39 -7.39 -0.67 -7.33
CA HIS A 39 -7.13 -2.04 -7.76
C HIS A 39 -8.02 -2.39 -8.96
N LEU A 40 -7.96 -1.62 -10.04
CA LEU A 40 -8.94 -1.63 -11.12
C LEU A 40 -8.83 -2.82 -12.08
N THR A 41 -7.86 -3.71 -11.89
CA THR A 41 -7.67 -4.91 -12.70
C THR A 41 -7.26 -6.11 -11.85
N SER A 42 -7.74 -7.29 -12.20
CA SER A 42 -7.23 -8.56 -11.68
C SER A 42 -6.18 -9.19 -12.62
N LEU A 43 -5.97 -8.61 -13.81
CA LEU A 43 -4.97 -9.09 -14.76
C LEU A 43 -3.56 -8.80 -14.22
N CYS A 44 -2.69 -9.78 -14.30
CA CYS A 44 -1.29 -9.65 -13.94
C CYS A 44 -0.45 -10.51 -14.86
N ASN A 45 0.70 -10.01 -15.25
CA ASN A 45 1.71 -10.73 -16.00
C ASN A 45 2.65 -11.58 -15.13
N PHE A 46 2.40 -11.63 -13.79
CA PHE A 46 3.06 -12.53 -12.84
C PHE A 46 2.07 -13.50 -12.19
N SER A 47 2.62 -14.60 -11.65
CA SER A 47 1.88 -15.62 -10.89
C SER A 47 2.48 -15.83 -9.49
N CYS A 48 2.77 -14.71 -8.79
CA CYS A 48 3.45 -14.74 -7.49
C CYS A 48 2.72 -15.65 -6.49
N TYR A 49 3.42 -16.64 -5.96
CA TYR A 49 2.83 -17.63 -5.06
C TYR A 49 2.34 -17.04 -3.72
N HIS A 50 2.99 -15.96 -3.25
CA HIS A 50 2.62 -15.25 -2.03
C HIS A 50 1.56 -14.16 -2.24
N CYS A 51 1.06 -14.01 -3.47
CA CYS A 51 0.12 -12.93 -3.80
C CYS A 51 -1.18 -13.08 -3.01
N SER A 52 -1.56 -12.06 -2.25
CA SER A 52 -2.80 -12.03 -1.48
C SER A 52 -4.08 -12.01 -2.34
N TYR A 53 -3.93 -11.85 -3.66
CA TYR A 53 -5.02 -11.86 -4.63
C TYR A 53 -5.03 -13.08 -5.54
N GLN A 54 -4.12 -14.07 -5.33
CA GLN A 54 -3.94 -15.18 -6.26
C GLN A 54 -5.25 -15.93 -6.57
N ASP A 55 -5.98 -16.31 -5.53
CA ASP A 55 -7.23 -17.08 -5.69
C ASP A 55 -8.40 -16.21 -6.15
N ARG A 56 -8.35 -14.91 -5.84
CA ARG A 56 -9.38 -13.94 -6.23
C ARG A 56 -9.28 -13.51 -7.69
N ARG A 57 -8.14 -13.75 -8.35
CA ARG A 57 -7.90 -13.37 -9.76
C ARG A 57 -8.42 -14.40 -10.77
N SER A 58 -9.04 -15.48 -10.33
CA SER A 58 -9.60 -16.52 -11.21
C SER A 58 -10.55 -15.93 -12.28
N ASN A 59 -11.29 -14.90 -11.97
CA ASN A 59 -12.29 -14.27 -12.82
C ASN A 59 -11.76 -13.11 -13.67
N ARG A 60 -10.50 -13.06 -14.06
CA ARG A 60 -9.88 -12.09 -14.97
C ARG A 60 -10.74 -10.83 -15.25
N SER A 61 -10.96 -10.02 -14.24
CA SER A 61 -11.86 -8.87 -14.29
C SER A 61 -11.08 -7.55 -14.41
N VAL A 62 -11.64 -6.60 -15.12
CA VAL A 62 -11.14 -5.23 -15.21
C VAL A 62 -12.35 -4.32 -15.14
N VAL A 63 -12.27 -3.25 -14.36
CA VAL A 63 -13.31 -2.22 -14.33
C VAL A 63 -13.43 -1.60 -15.72
N ASP A 64 -14.63 -1.43 -16.21
CA ASP A 64 -14.89 -0.84 -17.53
C ASP A 64 -14.32 0.57 -17.66
N GLY A 65 -13.83 0.92 -18.87
CA GLY A 65 -13.17 2.20 -19.09
C GLY A 65 -14.08 3.43 -18.88
N SER A 66 -15.38 3.32 -19.11
CA SER A 66 -16.34 4.39 -18.81
C SER A 66 -16.52 4.58 -17.31
N THR A 67 -16.56 3.50 -16.56
CA THR A 67 -16.61 3.49 -15.09
C THR A 67 -15.33 4.08 -14.50
N ILE A 68 -14.15 3.68 -15.00
CA ILE A 68 -12.87 4.28 -14.58
C ILE A 68 -12.86 5.79 -14.82
N LYS A 69 -13.34 6.24 -15.98
CA LYS A 69 -13.41 7.67 -16.28
C LYS A 69 -14.33 8.41 -15.29
N GLY A 70 -15.52 7.89 -15.01
CA GLY A 70 -16.44 8.47 -14.04
C GLY A 70 -15.88 8.48 -12.60
N LEU A 71 -15.11 7.45 -12.22
CA LEU A 71 -14.39 7.43 -10.96
C LEU A 71 -13.33 8.53 -10.90
N ILE A 72 -12.53 8.71 -11.94
CA ILE A 72 -11.51 9.77 -12.01
C ILE A 72 -12.14 11.16 -11.94
N ASP A 73 -13.27 11.36 -12.58
CA ASP A 73 -14.03 12.62 -12.49
C ASP A 73 -14.45 12.86 -11.03
N SER A 74 -14.98 11.85 -10.34
CA SER A 74 -15.34 11.94 -8.92
C SER A 74 -14.13 12.22 -8.02
N ILE A 75 -12.96 11.63 -8.32
CA ILE A 75 -11.71 11.85 -7.59
C ILE A 75 -11.28 13.33 -7.69
N ILE A 76 -11.36 13.90 -8.89
CA ILE A 76 -10.99 15.30 -9.16
C ILE A 76 -11.98 16.25 -8.49
N ASP A 77 -13.28 16.00 -8.64
CA ASP A 77 -14.34 16.84 -8.09
C ASP A 77 -14.33 16.89 -6.57
N LEU A 78 -14.01 15.77 -5.92
CA LEU A 78 -13.87 15.67 -4.47
C LEU A 78 -12.57 16.30 -3.93
N GLY A 79 -11.62 16.61 -4.80
CA GLY A 79 -10.32 17.15 -4.39
C GLY A 79 -9.50 16.20 -3.53
N ILE A 80 -9.50 14.90 -3.85
CA ILE A 80 -8.74 13.87 -3.14
C ILE A 80 -7.26 14.19 -3.24
N ASN A 81 -6.49 14.04 -2.13
CA ASN A 81 -5.09 14.48 -2.11
C ASN A 81 -4.17 13.56 -2.90
N GLY A 82 -4.43 12.26 -2.91
CA GLY A 82 -3.56 11.30 -3.59
C GLY A 82 -4.23 10.03 -4.04
N VAL A 83 -3.73 9.48 -5.13
CA VAL A 83 -4.19 8.23 -5.72
C VAL A 83 -3.03 7.23 -5.80
N TYR A 84 -3.27 6.02 -5.33
CA TYR A 84 -2.36 4.88 -5.50
C TYR A 84 -2.91 3.94 -6.57
N TRP A 85 -2.21 3.82 -7.68
CA TRP A 85 -2.44 2.78 -8.65
C TRP A 85 -1.74 1.52 -8.18
N SER A 86 -2.49 0.53 -7.75
CA SER A 86 -1.96 -0.64 -7.05
C SER A 86 -2.79 -1.91 -7.33
N GLY A 87 -2.61 -2.90 -6.59
CA GLY A 87 -3.09 -4.23 -6.30
C GLY A 87 -4.25 -4.80 -7.07
N GLY A 88 -4.74 -5.96 -6.70
CA GLY A 88 -5.59 -6.82 -7.51
C GLY A 88 -4.75 -7.57 -8.53
N GLY A 89 -4.41 -6.93 -9.65
CA GLY A 89 -3.44 -7.37 -10.65
C GLY A 89 -2.28 -6.37 -10.82
N GLU A 90 -1.76 -6.27 -12.04
CA GLU A 90 -0.71 -5.30 -12.39
C GLU A 90 -1.34 -4.06 -13.05
N PRO A 91 -1.23 -2.86 -12.48
CA PRO A 91 -1.87 -1.65 -13.01
C PRO A 91 -1.49 -1.33 -14.44
N THR A 92 -0.24 -1.60 -14.84
CA THR A 92 0.25 -1.33 -16.19
C THR A 92 -0.38 -2.21 -17.29
N THR A 93 -1.21 -3.18 -16.91
CA THR A 93 -2.03 -3.98 -17.84
C THR A 93 -3.38 -3.35 -18.19
N ILE A 94 -3.77 -2.27 -17.49
CA ILE A 94 -5.04 -1.58 -17.74
C ILE A 94 -5.00 -0.93 -19.12
N LYS A 95 -6.02 -1.19 -19.95
CA LYS A 95 -6.17 -0.53 -21.24
C LYS A 95 -6.32 0.99 -21.05
N ASP A 96 -5.67 1.76 -21.90
CA ASP A 96 -5.71 3.24 -21.84
C ASP A 96 -5.18 3.84 -20.50
N PHE A 97 -4.42 3.09 -19.71
CA PHE A 97 -3.86 3.52 -18.42
C PHE A 97 -3.16 4.89 -18.51
N THR A 98 -2.46 5.13 -19.61
CA THR A 98 -1.79 6.40 -19.88
C THR A 98 -2.72 7.60 -19.86
N LYS A 99 -3.93 7.46 -20.41
CA LYS A 99 -4.96 8.53 -20.44
C LYS A 99 -5.45 8.87 -19.03
N TYR A 100 -5.56 7.86 -18.16
CA TYR A 100 -6.00 8.04 -16.78
C TYR A 100 -4.94 8.75 -15.94
N ILE A 101 -3.65 8.34 -16.10
CA ILE A 101 -2.52 9.02 -15.47
C ILE A 101 -2.47 10.48 -15.90
N ASP A 102 -2.60 10.75 -17.21
CA ASP A 102 -2.55 12.11 -17.75
C ASP A 102 -3.66 12.99 -17.18
N ARG A 103 -4.88 12.45 -17.07
CA ARG A 103 -6.01 13.20 -16.54
C ARG A 103 -5.80 13.61 -15.08
N ILE A 104 -5.29 12.70 -14.24
CA ILE A 104 -4.98 13.02 -12.84
C ILE A 104 -3.77 13.95 -12.74
N ALA A 105 -2.73 13.77 -13.55
CA ALA A 105 -1.55 14.63 -13.57
C ALA A 105 -1.87 16.09 -13.94
N ASN A 106 -2.93 16.33 -14.72
CA ASN A 106 -3.41 17.66 -15.05
C ASN A 106 -4.26 18.29 -13.93
N SER A 107 -4.43 17.60 -12.81
CA SER A 107 -5.05 18.12 -11.58
C SER A 107 -3.99 18.42 -10.52
N LYS A 108 -4.42 18.80 -9.31
CA LYS A 108 -3.52 18.97 -8.15
C LYS A 108 -3.31 17.69 -7.34
N ILE A 109 -3.80 16.55 -7.84
CA ILE A 109 -3.80 15.26 -7.12
C ILE A 109 -2.46 14.58 -7.31
N GLU A 110 -1.82 14.17 -6.22
CA GLU A 110 -0.60 13.38 -6.26
C GLU A 110 -0.89 11.94 -6.70
N GLN A 111 0.03 11.35 -7.48
CA GLN A 111 -0.09 9.99 -7.94
C GLN A 111 1.07 9.12 -7.47
N ALA A 112 0.74 7.90 -7.06
CA ALA A 112 1.72 6.86 -6.78
C ALA A 112 1.41 5.59 -7.62
N LEU A 113 2.46 4.89 -8.04
CA LEU A 113 2.34 3.62 -8.75
C LEU A 113 3.05 2.52 -7.97
N ILE A 114 2.35 1.41 -7.74
CA ILE A 114 2.92 0.17 -7.22
C ILE A 114 2.83 -0.86 -8.35
N THR A 115 3.96 -1.30 -8.87
CA THR A 115 4.04 -2.13 -10.07
C THR A 115 5.09 -3.23 -9.93
N ASN A 116 4.94 -4.31 -10.68
CA ASN A 116 6.02 -5.28 -10.83
C ASN A 116 7.15 -4.80 -11.77
N GLY A 117 6.97 -3.67 -12.45
CA GLY A 117 7.98 -2.98 -13.23
C GLY A 117 8.35 -3.63 -14.57
N LEU A 118 7.84 -4.82 -14.89
CA LEU A 118 8.27 -5.56 -16.07
C LEU A 118 7.80 -4.93 -17.39
N LEU A 119 6.60 -4.34 -17.42
CA LEU A 119 6.01 -3.75 -18.61
C LEU A 119 6.50 -2.31 -18.87
N ILE A 120 7.28 -1.74 -17.97
CA ILE A 120 7.88 -0.43 -18.15
C ILE A 120 8.89 -0.51 -19.31
N SER A 121 8.64 0.25 -20.35
CA SER A 121 9.46 0.38 -21.55
C SER A 121 9.74 1.84 -21.83
N ASP A 122 10.58 2.13 -22.82
CA ASP A 122 10.95 3.51 -23.17
C ASP A 122 9.71 4.39 -23.47
N LYS A 123 8.64 3.80 -23.97
CA LYS A 123 7.36 4.49 -24.20
C LYS A 123 6.67 4.94 -22.91
N TRP A 124 6.97 4.30 -21.79
CA TRP A 124 6.38 4.62 -20.48
C TRP A 124 7.17 5.67 -19.72
N ILE A 125 8.45 5.90 -20.06
CA ILE A 125 9.32 6.83 -19.34
C ILE A 125 8.71 8.23 -19.17
N PRO A 126 8.14 8.87 -20.22
CA PRO A 126 7.53 10.19 -20.06
C PRO A 126 6.35 10.20 -19.09
N LEU A 127 5.64 9.07 -18.97
CA LEU A 127 4.51 8.92 -18.05
C LEU A 127 4.96 8.67 -16.62
N MET A 128 6.08 7.96 -16.44
CA MET A 128 6.64 7.69 -15.11
C MET A 128 7.01 8.98 -14.38
N LYS A 129 7.42 10.03 -15.11
CA LYS A 129 7.69 11.37 -14.55
C LYS A 129 6.46 12.09 -14.00
N LYS A 130 5.25 11.59 -14.27
CA LYS A 130 3.99 12.16 -13.76
C LYS A 130 3.60 11.60 -12.39
N PHE A 131 4.34 10.62 -11.89
CA PHE A 131 4.15 10.10 -10.54
C PHE A 131 5.03 10.83 -9.53
N ASN A 132 4.50 11.09 -8.35
CA ASN A 132 5.26 11.58 -7.21
C ASN A 132 6.11 10.45 -6.60
N TYR A 133 5.64 9.21 -6.79
CA TYR A 133 6.20 8.04 -6.17
C TYR A 133 5.94 6.79 -7.02
N ILE A 134 6.98 5.98 -7.22
CA ILE A 134 6.88 4.68 -7.87
C ILE A 134 7.52 3.63 -6.95
N ALA A 135 6.81 2.56 -6.66
CA ALA A 135 7.34 1.42 -5.93
C ALA A 135 7.38 0.18 -6.82
N ILE A 136 8.57 -0.35 -7.01
CA ILE A 136 8.80 -1.56 -7.77
C ILE A 136 8.74 -2.79 -6.84
N SER A 137 8.00 -3.82 -7.24
CA SER A 137 8.01 -5.12 -6.57
C SER A 137 9.33 -5.83 -6.81
N PHE A 138 10.22 -5.79 -5.82
CA PHE A 138 11.60 -6.30 -5.91
C PHE A 138 11.73 -7.55 -5.04
N GLN A 139 11.52 -8.73 -5.64
CA GLN A 139 11.23 -9.94 -4.86
C GLN A 139 12.44 -10.81 -4.52
N ALA A 140 13.54 -10.71 -5.27
CA ALA A 140 14.73 -11.54 -5.07
C ALA A 140 15.98 -10.91 -5.68
N SER A 141 17.14 -11.41 -5.28
CA SER A 141 18.43 -11.10 -5.89
C SER A 141 18.80 -12.09 -7.00
N ARG A 142 18.49 -13.38 -6.83
CA ARG A 142 18.81 -14.44 -7.78
C ARG A 142 17.68 -14.72 -8.76
N LYS A 143 18.06 -15.13 -9.98
CA LYS A 143 17.11 -15.52 -11.04
C LYS A 143 16.19 -16.66 -10.63
N GLU A 144 16.77 -17.72 -10.08
CA GLU A 144 16.06 -18.93 -9.70
C GLU A 144 15.01 -18.64 -8.60
N THR A 145 15.34 -17.71 -7.70
CA THR A 145 14.43 -17.28 -6.66
C THR A 145 13.33 -16.38 -7.22
N TYR A 146 13.67 -15.50 -8.17
CA TYR A 146 12.67 -14.71 -8.89
C TYR A 146 11.67 -15.61 -9.62
N GLU A 147 12.16 -16.62 -10.37
CA GLU A 147 11.32 -17.56 -11.09
C GLU A 147 10.40 -18.36 -10.14
N LYS A 148 10.95 -18.87 -9.03
CA LYS A 148 10.15 -19.57 -8.00
C LYS A 148 9.05 -18.69 -7.41
N ILE A 149 9.32 -17.39 -7.21
CA ILE A 149 8.38 -16.47 -6.58
C ILE A 149 7.32 -16.00 -7.57
N THR A 150 7.72 -15.61 -8.78
CA THR A 150 6.85 -14.91 -9.74
C THR A 150 6.30 -15.80 -10.84
N GLY A 151 6.88 -16.98 -11.03
CA GLY A 151 6.59 -17.91 -12.13
C GLY A 151 7.33 -17.58 -13.43
N TYR A 152 8.26 -16.63 -13.42
CA TYR A 152 8.95 -16.16 -14.64
C TYR A 152 10.40 -15.74 -14.35
N ASP A 153 11.31 -16.02 -15.30
CA ASP A 153 12.69 -15.49 -15.30
C ASP A 153 12.68 -14.03 -15.79
N VAL A 154 12.55 -13.10 -14.87
CA VAL A 154 12.38 -11.67 -15.20
C VAL A 154 13.42 -10.76 -14.56
N ARG A 155 14.32 -11.29 -13.74
CA ARG A 155 15.25 -10.51 -12.91
C ARG A 155 16.06 -9.51 -13.72
N ASP A 156 16.75 -9.94 -14.75
CA ASP A 156 17.67 -9.08 -15.52
C ASP A 156 16.91 -7.96 -16.25
N LYS A 157 15.72 -8.29 -16.78
CA LYS A 157 14.85 -7.30 -17.41
C LYS A 157 14.36 -6.27 -16.42
N LEU A 158 13.98 -6.71 -15.24
CA LEU A 158 13.52 -5.80 -14.18
C LEU A 158 14.64 -4.88 -13.71
N PHE A 159 15.84 -5.42 -13.47
CA PHE A 159 17.00 -4.64 -13.06
C PHE A 159 17.36 -3.60 -14.13
N SER A 160 17.33 -3.99 -15.41
CA SER A 160 17.50 -3.04 -16.52
C SER A 160 16.44 -1.93 -16.51
N ASN A 161 15.18 -2.27 -16.26
CA ASN A 161 14.11 -1.27 -16.19
C ASN A 161 14.31 -0.30 -15.01
N ILE A 162 14.74 -0.81 -13.84
CA ILE A 162 15.02 0.03 -12.65
C ILE A 162 16.16 1.01 -12.95
N ARG A 163 17.28 0.55 -13.54
CA ARG A 163 18.38 1.44 -13.93
C ARG A 163 17.91 2.55 -14.87
N LYS A 164 17.15 2.17 -15.91
CA LYS A 164 16.59 3.16 -16.85
C LYS A 164 15.68 4.19 -16.16
N LEU A 165 14.87 3.75 -15.20
CA LEU A 165 14.03 4.68 -14.44
C LEU A 165 14.89 5.61 -13.59
N ASN A 166 15.87 5.07 -12.88
CA ASN A 166 16.76 5.86 -12.04
C ASN A 166 17.53 6.93 -12.84
N ASP A 167 17.96 6.60 -14.06
CA ASP A 167 18.69 7.52 -14.94
C ASP A 167 17.85 8.70 -15.45
N VAL A 168 16.51 8.55 -15.48
CA VAL A 168 15.65 9.54 -16.15
C VAL A 168 14.64 10.21 -15.21
N LEU A 169 14.38 9.63 -14.06
CA LEU A 169 13.45 10.22 -13.09
C LEU A 169 14.13 11.36 -12.32
N ASP A 170 13.50 12.52 -12.36
CA ASP A 170 13.88 13.69 -11.57
C ASP A 170 12.68 14.15 -10.76
N GLY A 171 12.84 14.23 -9.43
CA GLY A 171 11.77 14.61 -8.50
C GLY A 171 10.73 13.51 -8.20
N THR A 172 10.69 12.40 -8.93
CA THR A 172 9.89 11.21 -8.59
C THR A 172 10.68 10.30 -7.65
N ILE A 173 10.09 9.88 -6.54
CA ILE A 173 10.72 8.90 -5.65
C ILE A 173 10.57 7.50 -6.24
N LEU A 174 11.70 6.83 -6.49
CA LEU A 174 11.75 5.45 -6.95
C LEU A 174 12.09 4.52 -5.78
N GLY A 175 11.13 3.74 -5.31
CA GLY A 175 11.32 2.79 -4.23
C GLY A 175 11.25 1.35 -4.66
N ALA A 176 11.82 0.46 -3.85
CA ALA A 176 11.68 -0.98 -3.96
C ALA A 176 10.87 -1.56 -2.79
N ARG A 177 10.08 -2.59 -3.05
CA ARG A 177 9.29 -3.31 -2.04
C ARG A 177 9.52 -4.81 -2.20
N CYS A 178 9.97 -5.45 -1.14
CA CYS A 178 10.21 -6.89 -1.10
C CYS A 178 9.26 -7.55 -0.10
N VAL A 179 8.48 -8.52 -0.56
CA VAL A 179 7.70 -9.38 0.33
C VAL A 179 8.57 -10.54 0.78
N ILE A 180 8.96 -10.52 2.08
CA ILE A 180 9.77 -11.59 2.68
C ILE A 180 8.92 -12.86 2.80
N ASN A 181 9.43 -13.95 2.27
CA ASN A 181 8.76 -15.24 2.21
C ASN A 181 9.78 -16.39 2.25
N LYS A 182 9.33 -17.63 2.34
CA LYS A 182 10.19 -18.82 2.47
C LYS A 182 11.19 -19.04 1.33
N TYR A 183 11.06 -18.37 0.18
CA TYR A 183 12.02 -18.53 -0.92
C TYR A 183 13.11 -17.47 -0.92
N ASN A 184 12.85 -16.27 -0.36
CA ASN A 184 13.81 -15.17 -0.40
C ASN A 184 14.38 -14.74 0.96
N TYR A 185 13.94 -15.32 2.08
CA TYR A 185 14.42 -14.90 3.41
C TYR A 185 15.94 -15.06 3.59
N LYS A 186 16.60 -15.95 2.84
CA LYS A 186 18.06 -16.12 2.79
C LYS A 186 18.77 -15.17 1.82
N GLU A 187 18.03 -14.34 1.12
CA GLU A 187 18.55 -13.37 0.14
C GLU A 187 18.37 -11.92 0.60
N ILE A 188 17.97 -11.68 1.84
CA ILE A 188 17.62 -10.33 2.31
C ILE A 188 18.81 -9.37 2.22
N VAL A 189 20.02 -9.84 2.58
CA VAL A 189 21.26 -9.06 2.46
C VAL A 189 21.63 -8.80 0.98
N PRO A 190 21.69 -9.81 0.09
CA PRO A 190 21.81 -9.59 -1.34
C PRO A 190 20.77 -8.63 -1.94
N ILE A 191 19.49 -8.78 -1.58
CA ILE A 191 18.40 -7.89 -2.03
C ILE A 191 18.66 -6.43 -1.60
N TYR A 192 19.11 -6.22 -0.36
CA TYR A 192 19.48 -4.89 0.15
C TYR A 192 20.62 -4.27 -0.65
N ASN A 193 21.66 -5.04 -0.94
CA ASN A 193 22.82 -4.59 -1.69
C ASN A 193 22.46 -4.27 -3.16
N ASP A 194 21.70 -5.16 -3.81
CA ASP A 194 21.23 -4.95 -5.19
C ASP A 194 20.36 -3.68 -5.30
N ALA A 195 19.47 -3.46 -4.35
CA ALA A 195 18.63 -2.26 -4.34
C ALA A 195 19.44 -0.97 -4.20
N LYS A 196 20.49 -0.98 -3.36
CA LYS A 196 21.45 0.14 -3.25
C LYS A 196 22.22 0.35 -4.54
N GLU A 197 22.73 -0.72 -5.16
CA GLU A 197 23.49 -0.66 -6.42
C GLU A 197 22.62 -0.14 -7.58
N LEU A 198 21.33 -0.52 -7.60
CA LEU A 198 20.37 -0.04 -8.59
C LEU A 198 19.96 1.43 -8.39
N GLY A 199 20.36 2.06 -7.29
CA GLY A 199 20.14 3.47 -7.03
C GLY A 199 18.71 3.84 -6.66
N VAL A 200 17.88 2.90 -6.17
CA VAL A 200 16.55 3.25 -5.68
C VAL A 200 16.64 4.10 -4.41
N ASP A 201 15.67 4.97 -4.18
CA ASP A 201 15.67 5.90 -3.04
C ASP A 201 15.44 5.18 -1.69
N TYR A 202 14.77 4.03 -1.69
CA TYR A 202 14.54 3.22 -0.49
C TYR A 202 14.10 1.79 -0.84
N LEU A 203 14.27 0.90 0.14
CA LEU A 203 13.81 -0.49 0.10
C LEU A 203 12.98 -0.82 1.34
N ILE A 204 11.71 -1.18 1.14
CA ILE A 204 10.83 -1.64 2.23
C ILE A 204 10.65 -3.15 2.15
N PHE A 205 10.97 -3.83 3.24
CA PHE A 205 10.64 -5.23 3.43
C PHE A 205 9.29 -5.39 4.12
N ILE A 206 8.48 -6.31 3.63
CA ILE A 206 7.12 -6.57 4.12
C ILE A 206 7.01 -8.06 4.39
N PRO A 207 6.75 -8.53 5.62
CA PRO A 207 6.48 -9.94 5.85
C PRO A 207 5.29 -10.43 5.03
N ALA A 208 5.43 -11.61 4.43
CA ALA A 208 4.30 -12.26 3.78
C ALA A 208 3.20 -12.55 4.80
N VAL A 209 1.95 -12.38 4.40
CA VAL A 209 0.77 -12.68 5.22
C VAL A 209 -0.12 -13.64 4.46
N ASP A 210 -0.44 -14.76 5.06
CA ASP A 210 -1.31 -15.79 4.48
C ASP A 210 -2.79 -15.47 4.70
N TYR A 211 -3.33 -14.54 3.92
CA TYR A 211 -4.75 -14.16 3.99
C TYR A 211 -5.68 -15.33 3.60
N GLU A 212 -5.24 -16.20 2.71
CA GLU A 212 -6.02 -17.31 2.16
C GLU A 212 -5.81 -18.61 2.94
N LYS A 213 -5.01 -18.59 4.01
CA LYS A 213 -4.70 -19.76 4.86
C LYS A 213 -4.14 -20.97 4.09
N ARG A 214 -3.29 -20.73 3.10
CA ARG A 214 -2.61 -21.75 2.31
C ARG A 214 -1.57 -22.53 3.10
N GLY A 215 -1.13 -21.99 4.25
CA GLY A 215 -0.21 -22.65 5.18
C GLY A 215 1.26 -22.66 4.75
N ASN A 216 1.62 -21.99 3.65
CA ASN A 216 2.97 -22.06 3.08
C ASN A 216 3.57 -20.72 2.65
N VAL A 217 2.97 -19.61 3.05
CA VAL A 217 3.37 -18.26 2.61
C VAL A 217 4.26 -17.57 3.65
N GLU A 218 3.92 -17.71 4.93
CA GLU A 218 4.62 -17.09 6.04
C GLU A 218 5.87 -17.88 6.42
N LEU A 219 6.83 -17.21 7.07
CA LEU A 219 8.01 -17.84 7.62
C LEU A 219 7.69 -18.63 8.90
N SER A 220 8.35 -19.79 9.09
CA SER A 220 8.41 -20.49 10.38
C SER A 220 9.18 -19.68 11.42
N GLU A 221 9.11 -20.05 12.70
CA GLU A 221 9.90 -19.37 13.73
C GLU A 221 11.42 -19.56 13.51
N GLU A 222 11.86 -20.73 13.07
CA GLU A 222 13.27 -21.00 12.73
C GLU A 222 13.75 -20.13 11.56
N GLU A 223 12.91 -19.95 10.52
CA GLU A 223 13.24 -19.08 9.39
C GLU A 223 13.27 -17.59 9.81
N LYS A 224 12.44 -17.18 10.77
CA LYS A 224 12.49 -15.84 11.36
C LYS A 224 13.74 -15.65 12.23
N ASP A 225 14.16 -16.69 12.99
CA ASP A 225 15.39 -16.64 13.77
C ASP A 225 16.61 -16.50 12.85
N TYR A 226 16.69 -17.31 11.79
CA TYR A 226 17.73 -17.17 10.77
C TYR A 226 17.79 -15.75 10.21
N LEU A 227 16.64 -15.18 9.84
CA LEU A 227 16.57 -13.82 9.33
C LEU A 227 17.06 -12.78 10.34
N ARG A 228 16.76 -12.96 11.62
CA ARG A 228 17.24 -12.06 12.69
C ARG A 228 18.76 -12.10 12.83
N ASP A 229 19.35 -13.29 12.77
CA ASP A 229 20.80 -13.47 12.86
C ASP A 229 21.52 -12.85 11.67
N GLU A 230 21.08 -13.12 10.43
CA GLU A 230 21.60 -12.49 9.20
C GLU A 230 21.58 -10.96 9.27
N VAL A 231 20.48 -10.38 9.76
CA VAL A 231 20.35 -8.92 9.87
C VAL A 231 21.21 -8.35 10.99
N LYS A 232 21.39 -9.09 12.09
CA LYS A 232 22.28 -8.70 13.19
C LYS A 232 23.73 -8.62 12.72
N ASP A 233 24.17 -9.53 11.86
CA ASP A 233 25.55 -9.55 11.35
C ASP A 233 25.88 -8.31 10.51
N ILE A 234 24.90 -7.72 9.87
CA ILE A 234 25.06 -6.48 9.08
C ILE A 234 24.50 -5.23 9.78
N GLU A 235 24.10 -5.34 11.05
CA GLU A 235 23.35 -4.26 11.73
C GLU A 235 24.10 -2.91 11.70
N SER A 236 25.44 -2.92 11.83
CA SER A 236 26.26 -1.70 11.82
C SER A 236 26.31 -1.01 10.45
N SER A 237 26.06 -1.75 9.36
CA SER A 237 26.10 -1.24 7.98
C SER A 237 24.72 -0.88 7.42
N LEU A 238 23.63 -1.18 8.17
CA LEU A 238 22.28 -0.85 7.72
C LEU A 238 21.99 0.64 7.82
N ASP A 239 21.48 1.17 6.72
CA ASP A 239 20.95 2.53 6.65
C ASP A 239 19.45 2.52 6.95
N ASP A 240 19.05 2.93 8.14
CA ASP A 240 17.66 2.99 8.56
C ASP A 240 16.84 4.05 7.80
N SER A 241 17.51 4.98 7.12
CA SER A 241 16.86 5.93 6.23
C SER A 241 16.50 5.30 4.88
N PHE A 242 17.21 4.25 4.49
CA PHE A 242 17.00 3.51 3.25
C PHE A 242 16.07 2.30 3.43
N THR A 243 16.12 1.61 4.57
CA THR A 243 15.34 0.38 4.79
C THR A 243 14.72 0.27 6.18
N ASN A 244 13.62 -0.46 6.26
CA ASN A 244 12.97 -0.81 7.55
C ASN A 244 13.44 -2.16 8.12
N LEU A 245 14.52 -2.72 7.62
CA LEU A 245 14.92 -4.10 7.90
C LEU A 245 15.19 -4.34 9.39
N ARG A 246 15.96 -3.47 10.05
CA ARG A 246 16.22 -3.51 11.49
C ARG A 246 14.94 -3.53 12.32
N ARG A 247 13.96 -2.70 11.95
CA ARG A 247 12.67 -2.63 12.65
C ARG A 247 11.87 -3.93 12.52
N ILE A 248 11.86 -4.54 11.33
CA ILE A 248 11.13 -5.80 11.10
C ILE A 248 11.73 -6.92 11.94
N THR A 249 13.04 -7.04 11.97
CA THR A 249 13.72 -8.12 12.68
C THR A 249 13.66 -7.95 14.20
N LYS A 250 13.82 -6.74 14.72
CA LYS A 250 13.67 -6.45 16.16
C LYS A 250 12.27 -6.72 16.69
N GLN A 251 11.24 -6.51 15.88
CA GLN A 251 9.84 -6.75 16.25
C GLN A 251 9.39 -8.20 16.00
N GLY A 252 10.31 -9.08 15.60
CA GLY A 252 9.98 -10.48 15.30
C GLY A 252 8.92 -10.64 14.22
N GLY A 253 8.93 -9.79 13.19
CA GLY A 253 7.90 -9.77 12.14
C GLY A 253 6.54 -9.27 12.61
N ALA A 254 6.48 -8.66 13.78
CA ALA A 254 5.25 -8.33 14.52
C ALA A 254 4.48 -7.10 13.96
N TYR A 255 4.44 -6.90 12.64
CA TYR A 255 3.45 -5.99 12.06
C TYR A 255 2.00 -6.39 12.42
N TYR A 256 1.82 -7.64 12.86
CA TYR A 256 0.52 -8.27 13.07
C TYR A 256 0.43 -9.04 14.38
N LYS A 257 1.02 -8.54 15.46
CA LYS A 257 0.74 -9.12 16.78
C LYS A 257 -0.75 -9.10 17.00
N LYS A 258 -1.31 -10.24 17.41
CA LYS A 258 -2.67 -10.33 17.95
C LYS A 258 -2.75 -9.41 19.17
N GLU A 259 -3.16 -8.17 18.99
CA GLU A 259 -3.57 -7.35 20.12
C GLU A 259 -5.02 -7.70 20.41
N VAL A 260 -5.21 -8.27 21.56
CA VAL A 260 -6.54 -8.55 22.09
C VAL A 260 -7.02 -7.26 22.75
N ASN A 261 -8.18 -6.80 22.36
CA ASN A 261 -8.89 -5.62 22.88
C ASN A 261 -8.03 -4.33 22.88
N ARG A 262 -8.28 -3.48 21.91
CA ARG A 262 -7.49 -2.23 21.71
C ARG A 262 -8.03 -1.07 22.53
N GLY A 263 -9.31 -1.14 22.95
CA GLY A 263 -9.96 -0.12 23.79
C GLY A 263 -10.18 1.22 23.09
N PHE A 264 -10.05 1.30 21.75
CA PHE A 264 -10.30 2.50 20.98
C PHE A 264 -10.80 2.17 19.55
N PRO A 265 -11.57 3.09 18.91
CA PRO A 265 -12.15 2.87 17.60
C PRO A 265 -11.10 2.94 16.47
N CYS A 266 -11.48 2.59 15.25
CA CYS A 266 -10.63 2.71 14.08
C CYS A 266 -10.56 4.16 13.56
N TYR A 267 -9.70 4.97 14.14
CA TYR A 267 -9.55 6.38 13.72
C TYR A 267 -9.24 6.54 12.24
N ALA A 268 -8.45 5.64 11.63
CA ALA A 268 -8.17 5.70 10.20
C ALA A 268 -9.44 5.68 9.34
N ASN A 269 -10.47 4.92 9.75
CA ASN A 269 -11.76 4.92 9.06
C ASN A 269 -12.60 6.13 9.44
N GLN A 270 -12.59 6.55 10.70
CA GLN A 270 -13.33 7.73 11.13
C GLN A 270 -12.87 9.02 10.46
N ILE A 271 -11.55 9.18 10.23
CA ILE A 271 -11.00 10.32 9.48
C ILE A 271 -11.06 10.15 7.96
N ARG A 272 -11.65 9.07 7.46
CA ARG A 272 -11.73 8.79 6.03
C ARG A 272 -10.36 8.73 5.35
N ALA A 273 -9.37 8.09 5.99
CA ALA A 273 -7.99 8.10 5.53
C ALA A 273 -7.82 7.54 4.11
N THR A 274 -8.47 6.41 3.79
CA THR A 274 -8.31 5.77 2.48
C THR A 274 -9.58 5.05 2.05
N ALA A 275 -9.95 5.19 0.78
CA ALA A 275 -10.91 4.34 0.10
C ALA A 275 -10.16 3.34 -0.81
N PHE A 276 -10.65 2.11 -0.89
CA PHE A 276 -10.12 1.05 -1.76
C PHE A 276 -11.16 0.69 -2.81
N ILE A 277 -10.78 0.77 -4.08
CA ILE A 277 -11.63 0.35 -5.21
C ILE A 277 -11.05 -0.93 -5.78
N ASN A 278 -11.85 -2.00 -5.81
CA ASN A 278 -11.39 -3.29 -6.31
C ASN A 278 -11.79 -3.52 -7.78
N TYR A 279 -11.20 -4.53 -8.42
CA TYR A 279 -11.37 -4.84 -9.84
C TYR A 279 -12.80 -5.28 -10.23
N ASP A 280 -13.63 -5.61 -9.26
CA ASP A 280 -15.07 -5.88 -9.42
C ASP A 280 -15.93 -4.63 -9.25
N GLY A 281 -15.30 -3.47 -9.08
CA GLY A 281 -15.96 -2.18 -8.85
C GLY A 281 -16.37 -1.92 -7.40
N GLY A 282 -16.23 -2.88 -6.50
CA GLY A 282 -16.60 -2.72 -5.09
C GLY A 282 -15.71 -1.69 -4.38
N VAL A 283 -16.28 -1.05 -3.36
CA VAL A 283 -15.64 0.00 -2.55
C VAL A 283 -15.52 -0.46 -1.10
N TRP A 284 -14.32 -0.39 -0.54
CA TRP A 284 -14.01 -0.77 0.84
C TRP A 284 -13.25 0.33 1.59
N LEU A 285 -13.32 0.28 2.92
CA LEU A 285 -12.61 1.19 3.82
C LEU A 285 -11.34 0.57 4.40
N CYS A 286 -11.16 -0.74 4.26
CA CYS A 286 -10.07 -1.47 4.88
C CYS A 286 -9.57 -2.59 3.97
N GLN A 287 -8.27 -2.59 3.66
CA GLN A 287 -7.68 -3.54 2.71
C GLN A 287 -7.81 -5.02 3.12
N PRO A 288 -7.61 -5.44 4.38
CA PRO A 288 -7.83 -6.83 4.79
C PRO A 288 -9.25 -7.36 4.54
N HIS A 289 -10.22 -6.47 4.38
CA HIS A 289 -11.63 -6.84 4.17
C HIS A 289 -12.07 -6.78 2.70
N ILE A 290 -11.18 -6.40 1.77
CA ILE A 290 -11.51 -6.38 0.34
C ILE A 290 -11.97 -7.78 -0.10
N GLY A 291 -13.10 -7.81 -0.82
CA GLY A 291 -13.76 -9.03 -1.27
C GLY A 291 -14.76 -9.62 -0.28
N ASN A 292 -14.83 -9.14 0.97
CA ASN A 292 -15.86 -9.54 1.92
C ASN A 292 -17.04 -8.56 1.87
N GLN A 293 -18.17 -8.99 1.32
CA GLN A 293 -19.35 -8.13 1.11
C GLN A 293 -19.92 -7.52 2.39
N LYS A 294 -19.66 -8.12 3.55
CA LYS A 294 -20.04 -7.54 4.86
C LYS A 294 -19.47 -6.12 5.04
N TYR A 295 -18.28 -5.85 4.49
CA TYR A 295 -17.56 -4.57 4.64
C TYR A 295 -17.54 -3.74 3.35
N CYS A 296 -18.27 -4.16 2.32
CA CYS A 296 -18.44 -3.39 1.10
C CYS A 296 -19.45 -2.26 1.34
N ILE A 297 -19.09 -1.04 0.93
CA ILE A 297 -19.96 0.13 1.08
C ILE A 297 -20.77 0.45 -0.18
N GLY A 298 -20.46 -0.19 -1.31
CA GLY A 298 -21.14 -0.04 -2.58
C GLY A 298 -20.27 -0.47 -3.76
N ASN A 299 -20.78 -0.27 -4.99
CA ASN A 299 -20.08 -0.65 -6.21
C ASN A 299 -20.14 0.48 -7.25
N ILE A 300 -18.98 0.87 -7.80
CA ILE A 300 -18.88 1.96 -8.79
C ILE A 300 -19.44 1.58 -10.18
N ASN A 301 -19.76 0.31 -10.41
CA ASN A 301 -20.48 -0.09 -11.61
C ASN A 301 -21.98 0.21 -11.51
N ASP A 302 -22.53 0.38 -10.30
CA ASP A 302 -23.95 0.58 -10.06
C ASP A 302 -24.32 2.07 -9.91
N CYS A 303 -23.43 2.87 -9.28
CA CYS A 303 -23.65 4.29 -9.05
C CYS A 303 -22.33 5.06 -8.89
N LYS A 304 -22.39 6.39 -8.87
CA LYS A 304 -21.20 7.23 -8.73
C LYS A 304 -20.53 7.04 -7.39
N PHE A 305 -19.20 7.15 -7.36
CA PHE A 305 -18.43 7.06 -6.12
C PHE A 305 -18.91 8.06 -5.07
N THR A 306 -19.29 9.27 -5.44
CA THR A 306 -19.81 10.30 -4.52
C THR A 306 -21.11 9.87 -3.83
N GLU A 307 -21.98 9.14 -4.51
CA GLU A 307 -23.23 8.60 -3.94
C GLU A 307 -22.91 7.47 -2.93
N ILE A 308 -22.00 6.55 -3.30
CA ILE A 308 -21.53 5.48 -2.41
C ILE A 308 -20.92 6.07 -1.15
N TRP A 309 -20.04 7.06 -1.30
CA TRP A 309 -19.30 7.66 -0.20
C TRP A 309 -20.19 8.40 0.78
N ASN A 310 -21.29 8.98 0.33
CA ASN A 310 -22.27 9.69 1.15
C ASN A 310 -23.47 8.80 1.58
N SER A 311 -23.39 7.49 1.34
CA SER A 311 -24.49 6.58 1.66
C SER A 311 -24.59 6.23 3.13
N GLN A 312 -25.78 5.83 3.58
CA GLN A 312 -26.02 5.25 4.91
C GLN A 312 -25.16 4.00 5.13
N ARG A 313 -24.99 3.19 4.08
CA ARG A 313 -24.16 1.98 4.14
C ARG A 313 -22.70 2.27 4.51
N HIS A 314 -22.14 3.39 4.07
CA HIS A 314 -20.80 3.81 4.50
C HIS A 314 -20.73 4.03 6.01
N CYS A 315 -21.70 4.71 6.59
CA CYS A 315 -21.77 4.93 8.05
C CYS A 315 -21.86 3.60 8.83
N GLU A 316 -22.74 2.70 8.39
CA GLU A 316 -22.89 1.38 9.01
C GLU A 316 -21.59 0.56 9.02
N VAL A 317 -20.84 0.60 7.92
CA VAL A 317 -19.57 -0.11 7.83
C VAL A 317 -18.49 0.52 8.71
N ILE A 318 -18.47 1.86 8.88
CA ILE A 318 -17.58 2.51 9.86
C ILE A 318 -17.88 2.03 11.27
N GLU A 319 -19.15 2.06 11.69
CA GLU A 319 -19.55 1.62 13.03
C GLU A 319 -19.17 0.15 13.27
N LEU A 320 -19.38 -0.70 12.27
CA LEU A 320 -18.97 -2.09 12.33
C LEU A 320 -17.46 -2.25 12.50
N LEU A 321 -16.66 -1.53 11.72
CA LEU A 321 -15.20 -1.58 11.78
C LEU A 321 -14.66 -1.00 13.09
N ASP A 322 -15.29 0.05 13.62
CA ASP A 322 -14.94 0.63 14.92
C ASP A 322 -15.16 -0.38 16.04
N SER A 323 -16.32 -1.00 16.09
CA SER A 323 -16.64 -2.03 17.08
C SER A 323 -15.68 -3.23 17.00
N GLU A 324 -15.40 -3.72 15.80
CA GLU A 324 -14.46 -4.84 15.62
C GLU A 324 -13.02 -4.45 15.98
N HIS A 325 -12.61 -3.21 15.74
CA HIS A 325 -11.30 -2.71 16.11
C HIS A 325 -11.17 -2.63 17.64
N GLU A 326 -12.15 -2.05 18.33
CA GLU A 326 -12.18 -1.96 19.81
C GLU A 326 -12.09 -3.34 20.45
N MET A 327 -12.86 -4.30 19.95
CA MET A 327 -12.86 -5.68 20.43
C MET A 327 -11.61 -6.50 20.03
N GLY A 328 -10.65 -5.89 19.31
CA GLY A 328 -9.45 -6.61 18.84
C GLY A 328 -9.72 -7.69 17.79
N LYS A 329 -10.90 -7.68 17.14
CA LYS A 329 -11.28 -8.65 16.11
C LYS A 329 -10.59 -8.40 14.75
N CYS A 330 -10.09 -7.21 14.51
CA CYS A 330 -9.36 -6.87 13.29
C CYS A 330 -8.04 -7.63 13.24
N LYS A 331 -7.96 -8.63 12.37
CA LYS A 331 -6.71 -9.35 12.07
C LYS A 331 -5.93 -8.58 11.02
N ASN A 332 -4.59 -8.63 11.12
CA ASN A 332 -3.68 -8.04 10.12
C ASN A 332 -3.95 -6.54 9.84
N CYS A 333 -4.25 -5.77 10.89
CA CYS A 333 -4.57 -4.35 10.79
C CYS A 333 -3.36 -3.53 10.31
N ARG A 334 -3.43 -2.97 9.11
CA ARG A 334 -2.37 -2.10 8.56
C ARG A 334 -2.36 -0.70 9.16
N SER A 335 -3.48 -0.28 9.75
CA SER A 335 -3.65 1.06 10.31
C SER A 335 -3.38 1.12 11.81
N ILE A 336 -2.89 0.05 12.44
CA ILE A 336 -2.73 0.03 13.90
C ILE A 336 -1.78 1.11 14.43
N ALA A 337 -0.68 1.35 13.74
CA ALA A 337 0.27 2.39 14.10
C ALA A 337 -0.37 3.78 14.03
N TYR A 338 -1.10 4.06 12.95
CA TYR A 338 -1.85 5.32 12.77
C TYR A 338 -2.91 5.49 13.84
N ASN A 339 -3.68 4.45 14.10
CA ASN A 339 -4.74 4.49 15.09
C ASN A 339 -4.21 4.79 16.49
N ARG A 340 -3.04 4.25 16.86
CA ARG A 340 -2.38 4.54 18.15
C ARG A 340 -1.92 6.00 18.24
N VAL A 341 -1.27 6.50 17.20
CA VAL A 341 -0.83 7.90 17.16
C VAL A 341 -2.02 8.83 17.27
N LEU A 342 -3.08 8.61 16.50
CA LEU A 342 -4.30 9.41 16.55
C LEU A 342 -5.00 9.31 17.90
N HIS A 343 -5.08 8.11 18.50
CA HIS A 343 -5.67 7.91 19.81
C HIS A 343 -4.93 8.72 20.88
N ASN A 344 -3.62 8.61 20.92
CA ASN A 344 -2.80 9.37 21.87
C ASN A 344 -2.97 10.87 21.66
N TYR A 345 -2.95 11.34 20.42
CA TYR A 345 -3.16 12.76 20.10
C TYR A 345 -4.56 13.25 20.54
N ILE A 346 -5.60 12.48 20.29
CA ILE A 346 -6.97 12.84 20.66
C ILE A 346 -7.15 12.86 22.18
N LEU A 347 -6.57 11.89 22.92
CA LEU A 347 -6.67 11.82 24.37
C LEU A 347 -5.87 12.90 25.09
N THR A 348 -4.64 13.15 24.64
CA THR A 348 -3.71 14.02 25.39
C THR A 348 -3.81 15.48 25.00
N GLY A 349 -4.42 15.80 23.87
CA GLY A 349 -4.44 17.17 23.32
C GLY A 349 -3.05 17.70 22.98
N ALA A 350 -2.02 16.87 23.07
CA ALA A 350 -0.61 17.23 22.98
C ALA A 350 -0.21 17.50 21.52
N GLY A 351 -0.49 18.71 21.04
CA GLY A 351 -0.01 19.16 19.72
C GLY A 351 1.48 19.54 19.68
N ASN A 352 2.26 19.44 20.78
CA ASN A 352 3.56 20.09 20.87
C ASN A 352 4.77 19.22 21.24
N SER A 353 4.64 17.92 21.35
CA SER A 353 5.80 17.05 21.60
C SER A 353 5.58 15.64 21.07
N PHE A 354 5.47 15.49 19.76
CA PHE A 354 5.65 14.17 19.15
C PHE A 354 7.15 13.90 19.04
N HIS A 355 7.71 13.27 20.06
CA HIS A 355 8.74 12.29 19.78
C HIS A 355 8.02 11.14 19.10
N ASP A 356 8.31 10.93 17.83
CA ASP A 356 7.78 9.81 17.08
C ASP A 356 8.25 8.50 17.78
N PRO A 357 7.35 7.75 18.43
CA PRO A 357 7.76 6.50 19.10
C PRO A 357 8.12 5.41 18.08
N PHE A 358 8.13 5.74 16.77
CA PHE A 358 8.40 4.82 15.66
C PHE A 358 9.66 5.19 14.85
N LEU A 359 10.38 6.26 15.24
CA LEU A 359 11.72 6.57 14.73
C LEU A 359 12.80 5.90 15.56
#